data_5b6593e068c4705cdf6825aa396021f5
#
_entry.id   5b6593e068c4705cdf6825aa396021f5
#
_cell.length_a   1.000
_cell.length_b   1.000
_cell.length_c   1.000
_cell.angle_alpha   90.00
_cell.angle_beta   90.00
_cell.angle_gamma   90.00
#
_symmetry.space_group_name_H-M   'P 1'
#
loop_
_entity.id
_entity.type
_entity.pdbx_description
1 polymer ?
#
loop_
_entity_poly.entity_id
_entity_poly.type
_entity_poly.pdbx_seq_one_letter_code
_entity_poly.pdbx_strand_id
1 'polypeptide(L)'
;MNKVLKKSAAVLGLVAVSIAASAATVHVMTRNGGSSSSYTAQSGVESVTSANEYGFQNAAYAIGSRQIGNAPDLTPAAESSVKAVVHIKVKKTQQVQSQQMIDPFEFFFGGDPRGGSRRSEPVVGYGSGVIISNDGYIMTNNHVVEGGDELSVTLNDNRTFKAKLIGSDPSSDIALIKVEAKDLPTIPFGNSENLRLGEWVLAVGNPFNLTSTVTAGIVTKSRSTAAAGDQLEVSAFIQTDAAVNSGNSGGALVNAAGELVGINTMIYSQTGNYAGYSFAVPINIAAKVVSDIKKYGTVQRGMLGVAGADVTSELVQKEGLKVNEGFYVADFAEISAALAAGIEKGDVITAIDGHRITSFAQLQEQLSRFRPGDAVQVTVNRKGAEKTYKVTLRNQEGGSKLLKQSPNGANNRLGATLKELGANELRAYGLSYGLVVQSLQSNSALRKAGVREGFVLLTANNVPLRSQSDLNQVVSALDKAGSQSRSRRSALQLRGFYPETGEVVSFVVDL
;
A
#
# COMPACT_ATOMS: atom_id res chain seq x y z
N MET A 1 -68.44 13.60 7.32
CA MET A 1 -67.75 14.38 8.37
C MET A 1 -67.38 13.61 9.65
N ASN A 2 -67.93 12.41 9.87
CA ASN A 2 -67.73 11.69 11.16
C ASN A 2 -66.59 10.65 11.28
N LYS A 3 -65.88 10.33 10.20
CA LYS A 3 -64.75 9.37 10.25
C LYS A 3 -63.39 10.03 10.50
N VAL A 4 -63.21 11.31 10.17
CA VAL A 4 -61.96 12.04 10.38
C VAL A 4 -61.84 12.49 11.84
N LEU A 5 -62.93 12.91 12.46
CA LEU A 5 -62.92 13.29 13.90
C LEU A 5 -62.60 12.13 14.85
N LYS A 6 -63.06 10.89 14.54
CA LYS A 6 -62.77 9.70 15.34
C LYS A 6 -61.29 9.29 15.26
N LYS A 7 -60.62 9.46 14.13
CA LYS A 7 -59.18 9.19 13.99
C LYS A 7 -58.32 10.22 14.72
N SER A 8 -58.70 11.48 14.72
CA SER A 8 -57.97 12.55 15.43
C SER A 8 -58.07 12.39 16.97
N ALA A 9 -59.22 11.95 17.49
CA ALA A 9 -59.38 11.69 18.91
C ALA A 9 -58.57 10.47 19.40
N ALA A 10 -58.43 9.42 18.57
CA ALA A 10 -57.61 8.23 18.90
C ALA A 10 -56.09 8.57 18.91
N VAL A 11 -55.61 9.43 18.01
CA VAL A 11 -54.21 9.85 17.99
C VAL A 11 -53.87 10.76 19.17
N LEU A 12 -54.78 11.67 19.53
CA LEU A 12 -54.62 12.51 20.73
C LEU A 12 -54.63 11.70 22.03
N GLY A 13 -55.43 10.65 22.11
CA GLY A 13 -55.42 9.74 23.22
C GLY A 13 -54.10 8.95 23.38
N LEU A 14 -53.55 8.46 22.29
CA LEU A 14 -52.26 7.76 22.27
C LEU A 14 -51.07 8.66 22.68
N VAL A 15 -51.05 9.91 22.26
CA VAL A 15 -50.04 10.88 22.65
C VAL A 15 -50.17 11.23 24.14
N ALA A 16 -51.38 11.41 24.66
CA ALA A 16 -51.58 11.69 26.08
C ALA A 16 -51.15 10.51 26.98
N VAL A 17 -51.37 9.25 26.56
CA VAL A 17 -50.93 8.06 27.33
C VAL A 17 -49.39 7.94 27.30
N SER A 18 -48.72 8.23 26.19
CA SER A 18 -47.26 8.20 26.12
C SER A 18 -46.60 9.30 26.96
N ILE A 19 -47.17 10.49 27.02
CA ILE A 19 -46.68 11.60 27.87
C ILE A 19 -46.90 11.23 29.37
N ALA A 20 -48.03 10.65 29.74
CA ALA A 20 -48.29 10.23 31.11
C ALA A 20 -47.36 9.08 31.57
N ALA A 21 -47.06 8.12 30.70
CA ALA A 21 -46.10 7.06 30.96
C ALA A 21 -44.67 7.59 31.15
N SER A 22 -44.26 8.53 30.32
CA SER A 22 -42.93 9.18 30.42
C SER A 22 -42.81 10.02 31.71
N ALA A 23 -43.87 10.76 32.10
CA ALA A 23 -43.90 11.54 33.35
C ALA A 23 -43.87 10.64 34.59
N ALA A 24 -44.57 9.48 34.56
CA ALA A 24 -44.55 8.52 35.66
C ALA A 24 -43.15 7.91 35.83
N THR A 25 -42.46 7.59 34.73
CA THR A 25 -41.10 7.02 34.77
C THR A 25 -40.09 8.03 35.34
N VAL A 26 -40.19 9.31 34.95
CA VAL A 26 -39.35 10.36 35.52
C VAL A 26 -39.66 10.61 36.99
N HIS A 27 -40.94 10.55 37.41
CA HIS A 27 -41.33 10.76 38.81
C HIS A 27 -40.86 9.62 39.73
N VAL A 28 -40.84 8.37 39.24
CA VAL A 28 -40.28 7.24 39.97
C VAL A 28 -38.76 7.34 40.09
N MET A 29 -38.08 7.79 39.05
CA MET A 29 -36.61 8.00 39.09
C MET A 29 -36.21 9.17 40.04
N THR A 30 -36.99 10.25 40.10
CA THR A 30 -36.67 11.38 40.99
C THR A 30 -37.01 11.16 42.44
N ARG A 31 -37.94 10.26 42.76
CA ARG A 31 -38.33 9.94 44.15
C ARG A 31 -37.38 9.00 44.88
N ASN A 32 -36.54 8.24 44.13
CA ASN A 32 -35.50 7.35 44.68
C ASN A 32 -34.10 8.01 44.72
N GLY A 33 -33.99 9.27 44.35
CA GLY A 33 -32.72 10.02 44.29
C GLY A 33 -32.48 10.95 45.48
N GLY A 34 -32.74 10.51 46.68
CA GLY A 34 -32.51 11.29 47.91
C GLY A 34 -31.54 10.62 48.87
N SER A 35 -30.24 10.56 48.50
CA SER A 35 -29.13 10.65 49.46
C SER A 35 -27.84 10.89 48.73
N SER A 36 -27.32 12.10 48.89
CA SER A 36 -25.96 12.45 48.54
C SER A 36 -24.98 11.68 49.43
N SER A 37 -24.53 10.51 49.02
CA SER A 37 -23.36 9.88 49.61
C SER A 37 -22.14 10.19 48.73
N SER A 38 -21.24 10.98 49.30
CA SER A 38 -19.88 11.16 48.80
C SER A 38 -19.21 9.80 48.64
N TYR A 39 -19.04 9.35 47.41
CA TYR A 39 -18.22 8.15 47.11
C TYR A 39 -16.75 8.48 47.32
N THR A 40 -16.25 8.22 48.51
CA THR A 40 -14.83 7.92 48.71
C THR A 40 -14.58 6.54 48.07
N ALA A 41 -13.83 6.52 46.99
CA ALA A 41 -13.41 5.27 46.38
C ALA A 41 -12.51 4.48 47.33
N GLN A 42 -13.08 3.58 48.07
CA GLN A 42 -12.37 2.58 48.83
C GLN A 42 -12.23 1.36 47.94
N SER A 43 -10.99 1.10 47.52
CA SER A 43 -10.60 -0.09 46.73
C SER A 43 -10.85 -1.36 47.54
N GLY A 44 -12.00 -1.92 47.33
CA GLY A 44 -12.37 -3.27 47.78
C GLY A 44 -12.88 -4.03 46.59
N VAL A 45 -12.03 -4.85 45.96
CA VAL A 45 -12.50 -5.85 45.00
C VAL A 45 -13.22 -6.93 45.80
N GLU A 46 -14.52 -6.79 45.97
CA GLU A 46 -15.34 -7.93 46.37
C GLU A 46 -15.36 -8.90 45.17
N SER A 47 -14.72 -10.04 45.36
CA SER A 47 -14.82 -11.18 44.46
C SER A 47 -16.27 -11.59 44.32
N VAL A 48 -16.87 -11.26 43.17
CA VAL A 48 -18.18 -11.80 42.80
C VAL A 48 -17.98 -13.30 42.51
N THR A 49 -18.11 -14.11 43.52
CA THR A 49 -18.31 -15.54 43.40
C THR A 49 -19.78 -15.80 43.02
N SER A 50 -20.14 -15.49 41.76
CA SER A 50 -21.34 -16.08 41.18
C SER A 50 -21.03 -17.53 40.85
N ALA A 51 -21.63 -18.43 41.58
CA ALA A 51 -21.57 -19.86 41.34
C ALA A 51 -21.97 -20.17 39.90
N ASN A 52 -21.12 -20.84 39.18
CA ASN A 52 -21.38 -21.34 37.83
C ASN A 52 -22.44 -22.44 37.90
N GLU A 53 -23.67 -22.10 37.66
CA GLU A 53 -24.78 -23.06 37.51
C GLU A 53 -24.63 -23.96 36.27
N TYR A 54 -23.64 -23.63 35.40
CA TYR A 54 -23.40 -24.34 34.14
C TYR A 54 -22.02 -25.01 34.04
N GLY A 55 -21.25 -25.12 35.12
CA GLY A 55 -20.00 -25.90 35.15
C GLY A 55 -18.84 -25.36 34.29
N PHE A 56 -18.87 -24.12 33.81
CA PHE A 56 -17.75 -23.50 33.12
C PHE A 56 -16.73 -22.94 34.13
N GLN A 57 -15.50 -23.42 34.08
CA GLN A 57 -14.40 -22.78 34.82
C GLN A 57 -14.10 -21.44 34.16
N ASN A 58 -14.41 -20.34 34.85
CA ASN A 58 -13.92 -19.04 34.48
C ASN A 58 -12.39 -19.06 34.64
N ALA A 59 -11.66 -19.14 33.54
CA ALA A 59 -10.28 -18.70 33.51
C ALA A 59 -10.30 -17.19 33.80
N ALA A 60 -10.15 -16.83 35.09
CA ALA A 60 -9.89 -15.44 35.43
C ALA A 60 -8.56 -15.06 34.82
N TYR A 61 -8.59 -14.48 33.63
CA TYR A 61 -7.50 -13.66 33.17
C TYR A 61 -7.36 -12.56 34.23
N ALA A 62 -6.33 -12.67 35.06
CA ALA A 62 -5.87 -11.58 35.89
C ALA A 62 -5.42 -10.48 34.92
N ILE A 63 -6.37 -9.66 34.50
CA ILE A 63 -6.06 -8.34 33.96
C ILE A 63 -5.47 -7.63 35.17
N GLY A 64 -4.13 -7.65 35.27
CA GLY A 64 -3.43 -6.87 36.27
C GLY A 64 -4.07 -5.49 36.27
N SER A 65 -4.26 -4.91 37.45
CA SER A 65 -4.86 -3.60 37.69
C SER A 65 -4.08 -2.52 36.91
N ARG A 66 -4.24 -2.53 35.58
CA ARG A 66 -3.92 -1.36 34.76
C ARG A 66 -4.98 -0.34 35.12
N GLN A 67 -4.56 0.76 35.72
CA GLN A 67 -5.38 1.96 35.78
C GLN A 67 -6.02 2.11 34.40
N ILE A 68 -7.34 2.11 34.35
CA ILE A 68 -8.08 2.53 33.16
C ILE A 68 -7.76 4.00 33.04
N GLY A 69 -6.64 4.31 32.37
CA GLY A 69 -6.22 5.67 32.12
C GLY A 69 -7.30 6.36 31.29
N ASN A 70 -7.46 7.67 31.50
CA ASN A 70 -8.27 8.50 30.63
C ASN A 70 -7.90 8.24 29.17
N ALA A 71 -8.89 8.28 28.26
CA ALA A 71 -8.61 8.22 26.83
C ALA A 71 -7.47 9.19 26.47
N PRO A 72 -6.51 8.81 25.63
CA PRO A 72 -5.40 9.70 25.32
C PRO A 72 -5.91 10.98 24.69
N ASP A 73 -5.35 12.13 25.08
CA ASP A 73 -5.56 13.38 24.36
C ASP A 73 -4.83 13.29 23.01
N LEU A 74 -5.59 13.18 21.93
CA LEU A 74 -5.08 13.07 20.57
C LEU A 74 -4.89 14.43 19.89
N THR A 75 -5.27 15.52 20.55
CA THR A 75 -5.20 16.89 20.01
C THR A 75 -3.78 17.28 19.57
N PRO A 76 -2.73 17.07 20.39
CA PRO A 76 -1.37 17.45 19.98
C PRO A 76 -0.87 16.65 18.77
N ALA A 77 -1.21 15.36 18.70
CA ALA A 77 -0.87 14.51 17.56
C ALA A 77 -1.56 14.96 16.27
N ALA A 78 -2.84 15.34 16.37
CA ALA A 78 -3.61 15.88 15.24
C ALA A 78 -3.02 17.21 14.76
N GLU A 79 -2.85 18.21 15.66
CA GLU A 79 -2.35 19.54 15.32
C GLU A 79 -0.95 19.55 14.71
N SER A 80 -0.07 18.66 15.16
CA SER A 80 1.27 18.52 14.60
C SER A 80 1.22 17.86 13.22
N SER A 81 0.42 16.81 13.06
CA SER A 81 0.38 16.01 11.83
C SER A 81 -0.25 16.75 10.65
N VAL A 82 -1.33 17.53 10.86
CA VAL A 82 -1.99 18.25 9.77
C VAL A 82 -1.07 19.26 9.06
N LYS A 83 -0.06 19.78 9.74
CA LYS A 83 0.90 20.74 9.16
C LYS A 83 1.78 20.12 8.09
N ALA A 84 2.07 18.83 8.22
CA ALA A 84 2.96 18.11 7.32
C ALA A 84 2.20 17.25 6.29
N VAL A 85 0.85 17.21 6.33
CA VAL A 85 0.03 16.52 5.33
C VAL A 85 -0.44 17.53 4.29
N VAL A 86 -0.23 17.17 3.01
CA VAL A 86 -0.46 18.05 1.86
C VAL A 86 -1.53 17.49 0.94
N HIS A 87 -2.16 18.37 0.18
CA HIS A 87 -3.05 18.03 -0.92
C HIS A 87 -2.24 17.81 -2.21
N ILE A 88 -2.52 16.74 -2.92
CA ILE A 88 -1.91 16.43 -4.23
C ILE A 88 -3.00 16.48 -5.28
N LYS A 89 -2.77 17.27 -6.33
CA LYS A 89 -3.60 17.33 -7.52
C LYS A 89 -2.82 16.82 -8.72
N VAL A 90 -3.42 15.87 -9.42
CA VAL A 90 -2.83 15.20 -10.58
C VAL A 90 -3.69 15.48 -11.81
N LYS A 91 -3.10 15.98 -12.87
CA LYS A 91 -3.79 16.13 -14.17
C LYS A 91 -3.32 15.03 -15.10
N LYS A 92 -4.29 14.34 -15.74
CA LYS A 92 -4.06 13.32 -16.76
C LYS A 92 -4.68 13.80 -18.06
N THR A 93 -3.91 13.87 -19.13
CA THR A 93 -4.41 14.19 -20.47
C THR A 93 -4.91 12.89 -21.10
N GLN A 94 -6.21 12.64 -21.09
CA GLN A 94 -6.78 11.44 -21.71
C GLN A 94 -6.64 11.50 -23.23
N GLN A 95 -5.98 10.50 -23.80
CA GLN A 95 -6.29 10.05 -25.16
C GLN A 95 -7.31 8.91 -25.03
N VAL A 96 -8.54 9.19 -25.49
CA VAL A 96 -9.64 8.21 -25.53
C VAL A 96 -9.26 7.09 -26.49
N GLN A 97 -8.97 5.91 -25.98
CA GLN A 97 -9.07 4.69 -26.74
C GLN A 97 -9.87 3.68 -25.92
N SER A 98 -11.04 3.35 -26.47
CA SER A 98 -12.03 2.44 -25.97
C SER A 98 -11.46 1.05 -25.75
N GLN A 99 -11.24 0.66 -24.50
CA GLN A 99 -11.40 -0.72 -24.03
C GLN A 99 -11.73 -0.64 -22.55
N GLN A 100 -12.83 -1.29 -22.16
CA GLN A 100 -13.37 -1.37 -20.82
C GLN A 100 -12.39 -2.10 -19.87
N MET A 101 -11.36 -1.41 -19.43
CA MET A 101 -10.70 -1.71 -18.17
C MET A 101 -11.18 -0.63 -17.19
N ILE A 102 -11.93 -1.04 -16.19
CA ILE A 102 -12.29 -0.15 -15.09
C ILE A 102 -10.98 0.30 -14.45
N ASP A 103 -10.63 1.59 -14.62
CA ASP A 103 -9.49 2.19 -13.96
C ASP A 103 -9.69 1.98 -12.45
N PRO A 104 -8.74 1.37 -11.71
CA PRO A 104 -8.84 1.24 -10.27
C PRO A 104 -9.18 2.55 -9.57
N PHE A 105 -8.76 3.67 -10.15
CA PHE A 105 -9.08 5.00 -9.69
C PHE A 105 -10.57 5.34 -9.88
N GLU A 106 -11.18 5.04 -11.02
CA GLU A 106 -12.63 5.23 -11.24
C GLU A 106 -13.46 4.29 -10.36
N PHE A 107 -13.00 3.06 -10.14
CA PHE A 107 -13.65 2.10 -9.25
C PHE A 107 -13.63 2.60 -7.78
N PHE A 108 -12.51 3.19 -7.33
CA PHE A 108 -12.38 3.71 -5.97
C PHE A 108 -13.01 5.08 -5.76
N PHE A 109 -13.08 5.93 -6.80
CA PHE A 109 -13.52 7.32 -6.69
C PHE A 109 -14.90 7.60 -7.30
N GLY A 110 -15.65 6.55 -7.69
CA GLY A 110 -17.07 6.66 -8.03
C GLY A 110 -17.36 7.34 -9.37
N GLY A 111 -16.56 7.07 -10.41
CA GLY A 111 -16.89 7.47 -11.78
C GLY A 111 -18.20 6.82 -12.24
N ASP A 112 -19.15 7.64 -12.74
CA ASP A 112 -20.45 7.17 -13.25
C ASP A 112 -20.24 6.35 -14.55
N PRO A 113 -20.61 5.07 -14.61
CA PRO A 113 -20.41 4.22 -15.79
C PRO A 113 -21.29 4.59 -17.01
N ARG A 114 -22.05 5.68 -16.96
CA ARG A 114 -23.00 6.09 -18.01
C ARG A 114 -22.62 7.34 -18.81
N GLY A 115 -21.36 7.77 -18.81
CA GLY A 115 -20.88 8.94 -19.54
C GLY A 115 -20.74 8.73 -21.03
N GLY A 116 -21.71 9.17 -21.80
CA GLY A 116 -21.63 9.30 -23.25
C GLY A 116 -20.52 10.27 -23.68
N SER A 117 -19.92 10.02 -24.84
CA SER A 117 -18.83 10.75 -25.50
C SER A 117 -18.97 12.26 -25.39
N ARG A 118 -18.07 12.90 -24.63
CA ARG A 118 -17.78 14.34 -24.69
C ARG A 118 -16.27 14.58 -24.74
N ARG A 119 -15.88 15.60 -25.48
CA ARG A 119 -14.53 16.10 -25.72
C ARG A 119 -13.61 15.96 -24.50
N SER A 120 -12.37 15.55 -24.74
CA SER A 120 -11.29 15.33 -23.80
C SER A 120 -10.97 16.55 -22.93
N GLU A 121 -11.70 16.70 -21.82
CA GLU A 121 -11.20 17.51 -20.70
C GLU A 121 -10.17 16.68 -19.92
N PRO A 122 -9.10 17.30 -19.41
CA PRO A 122 -8.11 16.57 -18.60
C PRO A 122 -8.80 15.98 -17.36
N VAL A 123 -8.63 14.70 -17.12
CA VAL A 123 -9.09 14.06 -15.88
C VAL A 123 -8.20 14.57 -14.74
N VAL A 124 -8.82 15.04 -13.67
CA VAL A 124 -8.12 15.56 -12.50
C VAL A 124 -8.34 14.59 -11.35
N GLY A 125 -7.24 14.01 -10.85
CA GLY A 125 -7.21 13.19 -9.65
C GLY A 125 -6.74 13.99 -8.44
N TYR A 126 -7.12 13.54 -7.25
CA TYR A 126 -6.75 14.14 -5.98
C TYR A 126 -6.30 13.07 -4.98
N GLY A 127 -5.37 13.43 -4.12
CA GLY A 127 -4.90 12.61 -3.03
C GLY A 127 -4.17 13.45 -2.00
N SER A 128 -3.56 12.79 -1.06
CA SER A 128 -2.76 13.37 0.01
C SER A 128 -1.29 12.95 -0.10
N GLY A 129 -0.43 13.65 0.60
CA GLY A 129 0.97 13.28 0.77
C GLY A 129 1.50 13.70 2.13
N VAL A 130 2.61 13.13 2.55
CA VAL A 130 3.28 13.43 3.81
C VAL A 130 4.64 14.03 3.52
N ILE A 131 4.91 15.22 4.01
CA ILE A 131 6.23 15.87 3.92
C ILE A 131 7.19 15.12 4.84
N ILE A 132 8.23 14.52 4.26
CA ILE A 132 9.21 13.69 4.98
C ILE A 132 10.57 14.37 5.14
N SER A 133 10.76 15.52 4.51
CA SER A 133 11.98 16.31 4.68
C SER A 133 11.69 17.80 4.47
N ASN A 134 12.40 18.64 5.20
CA ASN A 134 12.25 20.09 5.16
C ASN A 134 12.65 20.72 3.82
N ASP A 135 13.37 20.01 2.98
CA ASP A 135 13.77 20.43 1.63
C ASP A 135 12.74 20.06 0.54
N GLY A 136 11.59 19.45 0.91
CA GLY A 136 10.44 19.26 0.02
C GLY A 136 10.28 17.87 -0.59
N TYR A 137 10.86 16.82 -0.02
CA TYR A 137 10.46 15.46 -0.37
C TYR A 137 9.13 15.11 0.30
N ILE A 138 8.23 14.52 -0.47
CA ILE A 138 6.87 14.14 -0.05
C ILE A 138 6.64 12.69 -0.44
N MET A 139 6.17 11.90 0.52
CA MET A 139 5.75 10.51 0.35
C MET A 139 4.25 10.47 0.08
N THR A 140 3.82 9.65 -0.87
CA THR A 140 2.41 9.43 -1.21
C THR A 140 2.23 8.02 -1.76
N ASN A 141 1.01 7.67 -2.18
CA ASN A 141 0.77 6.41 -2.87
C ASN A 141 1.13 6.47 -4.36
N ASN A 142 1.51 5.31 -4.93
CA ASN A 142 1.75 5.18 -6.36
C ASN A 142 0.48 5.49 -7.17
N HIS A 143 -0.66 4.88 -6.79
CA HIS A 143 -1.93 5.07 -7.51
C HIS A 143 -2.40 6.54 -7.54
N VAL A 144 -1.99 7.37 -6.58
CA VAL A 144 -2.31 8.82 -6.58
C VAL A 144 -1.59 9.54 -7.72
N VAL A 145 -0.34 9.20 -8.02
CA VAL A 145 0.52 9.91 -8.99
C VAL A 145 0.67 9.20 -10.33
N GLU A 146 0.24 7.96 -10.42
CA GLU A 146 0.38 7.11 -11.60
C GLU A 146 -0.33 7.71 -12.81
N GLY A 147 0.39 7.75 -13.96
CA GLY A 147 -0.12 8.30 -15.22
C GLY A 147 -0.37 9.82 -15.20
N GLY A 148 0.10 10.54 -14.17
CA GLY A 148 -0.01 11.99 -14.09
C GLY A 148 0.97 12.70 -15.00
N ASP A 149 0.46 13.61 -15.86
CA ASP A 149 1.29 14.49 -16.70
C ASP A 149 1.78 15.72 -15.93
N GLU A 150 0.95 16.24 -15.03
CA GLU A 150 1.26 17.40 -14.20
C GLU A 150 0.84 17.15 -12.74
N LEU A 151 1.81 17.32 -11.83
CA LEU A 151 1.61 17.20 -10.40
C LEU A 151 1.70 18.57 -9.74
N SER A 152 0.74 18.89 -8.87
CA SER A 152 0.79 20.07 -8.00
C SER A 152 0.47 19.68 -6.56
N VAL A 153 1.19 20.32 -5.64
CA VAL A 153 1.07 20.10 -4.20
C VAL A 153 0.66 21.40 -3.54
N THR A 154 -0.41 21.36 -2.75
CA THR A 154 -0.81 22.48 -1.92
C THR A 154 -0.59 22.13 -0.46
N LEU A 155 0.15 22.97 0.25
CA LEU A 155 0.47 22.83 1.68
C LEU A 155 -0.74 23.24 2.53
N ASN A 156 -0.67 22.90 3.82
CA ASN A 156 -1.69 23.29 4.79
C ASN A 156 -1.84 24.82 4.97
N ASP A 157 -0.81 25.60 4.62
CA ASP A 157 -0.81 27.07 4.61
C ASP A 157 -1.24 27.67 3.26
N ASN A 158 -1.84 26.89 2.37
CA ASN A 158 -2.33 27.24 1.03
C ASN A 158 -1.25 27.59 -0.01
N ARG A 159 0.03 27.48 0.29
CA ARG A 159 1.09 27.59 -0.74
C ARG A 159 1.01 26.41 -1.70
N THR A 160 1.03 26.70 -2.99
CA THR A 160 0.98 25.67 -4.05
C THR A 160 2.29 25.61 -4.83
N PHE A 161 2.79 24.40 -5.07
CA PHE A 161 4.04 24.13 -5.79
C PHE A 161 3.80 23.13 -6.90
N LYS A 162 4.55 23.25 -8.00
CA LYS A 162 4.69 22.15 -8.94
C LYS A 162 5.56 21.07 -8.33
N ALA A 163 5.16 19.81 -8.50
CA ALA A 163 5.91 18.66 -7.99
C ALA A 163 6.51 17.86 -9.14
N LYS A 164 7.62 17.20 -8.87
CA LYS A 164 8.26 16.23 -9.76
C LYS A 164 8.17 14.84 -9.16
N LEU A 165 7.78 13.86 -9.94
CA LEU A 165 7.87 12.46 -9.53
C LEU A 165 9.37 12.08 -9.54
N ILE A 166 9.87 11.64 -8.39
CA ILE A 166 11.26 11.14 -8.24
C ILE A 166 11.29 9.65 -8.57
N GLY A 167 10.27 8.91 -8.17
CA GLY A 167 10.06 7.52 -8.48
C GLY A 167 8.89 6.95 -7.72
N SER A 168 8.42 5.78 -8.16
CA SER A 168 7.34 5.07 -7.51
C SER A 168 7.57 3.56 -7.53
N ASP A 169 6.85 2.88 -6.68
CA ASP A 169 6.85 1.43 -6.55
C ASP A 169 5.40 0.93 -6.51
N PRO A 170 4.90 0.42 -7.63
CA PRO A 170 3.54 -0.13 -7.69
C PRO A 170 3.30 -1.27 -6.71
N SER A 171 4.30 -2.13 -6.47
CA SER A 171 4.15 -3.30 -5.59
C SER A 171 3.86 -2.93 -4.14
N SER A 172 4.43 -1.84 -3.62
CA SER A 172 4.16 -1.33 -2.27
C SER A 172 3.16 -0.20 -2.24
N ASP A 173 2.69 0.24 -3.40
CA ASP A 173 1.84 1.43 -3.57
C ASP A 173 2.44 2.70 -2.92
N ILE A 174 3.75 2.89 -3.04
CA ILE A 174 4.46 4.07 -2.51
C ILE A 174 5.10 4.86 -3.66
N ALA A 175 5.01 6.19 -3.58
CA ALA A 175 5.71 7.11 -4.47
C ALA A 175 6.42 8.21 -3.69
N LEU A 176 7.50 8.71 -4.28
CA LEU A 176 8.27 9.86 -3.82
C LEU A 176 8.16 10.99 -4.83
N ILE A 177 7.65 12.13 -4.39
CA ILE A 177 7.61 13.36 -5.18
C ILE A 177 8.45 14.44 -4.52
N LYS A 178 8.83 15.46 -5.28
CA LYS A 178 9.67 16.59 -4.80
C LYS A 178 9.06 17.91 -5.22
N VAL A 179 8.97 18.82 -4.27
CA VAL A 179 8.67 20.24 -4.51
C VAL A 179 9.91 21.10 -4.23
N GLU A 180 10.06 22.21 -4.92
CA GLU A 180 11.14 23.17 -4.70
C GLU A 180 10.70 24.16 -3.62
N ALA A 181 10.85 23.74 -2.36
CA ALA A 181 10.55 24.54 -1.17
C ALA A 181 11.54 24.19 -0.04
N LYS A 182 11.65 25.07 0.94
CA LYS A 182 12.53 24.92 2.11
C LYS A 182 11.73 25.16 3.39
N ASP A 183 12.31 24.72 4.50
CA ASP A 183 11.78 24.92 5.84
C ASP A 183 10.34 24.40 6.01
N LEU A 184 10.08 23.25 5.37
CA LEU A 184 8.77 22.61 5.44
C LEU A 184 8.62 21.80 6.73
N PRO A 185 7.40 21.79 7.34
CA PRO A 185 7.11 20.95 8.49
C PRO A 185 7.16 19.47 8.12
N THR A 186 7.65 18.63 9.03
CA THR A 186 7.74 17.17 8.85
C THR A 186 7.13 16.43 10.02
N ILE A 187 6.75 15.17 9.81
CA ILE A 187 6.31 14.26 10.88
C ILE A 187 7.49 13.34 11.24
N PRO A 188 7.78 13.14 12.55
CA PRO A 188 8.78 12.17 12.97
C PRO A 188 8.33 10.74 12.60
N PHE A 189 9.26 9.88 12.17
CA PHE A 189 8.96 8.50 11.89
C PHE A 189 8.88 7.70 13.18
N GLY A 190 7.78 6.99 13.38
CA GLY A 190 7.63 5.97 14.40
C GLY A 190 8.15 4.61 13.93
N ASN A 191 7.79 3.56 14.67
CA ASN A 191 8.10 2.18 14.31
C ASN A 191 6.80 1.37 14.19
N SER A 192 6.42 1.03 12.96
CA SER A 192 5.20 0.26 12.67
C SER A 192 5.21 -1.16 13.23
N GLU A 193 6.39 -1.73 13.57
CA GLU A 193 6.49 -3.06 14.16
C GLU A 193 6.08 -3.10 15.64
N ASN A 194 6.18 -1.96 16.32
CA ASN A 194 5.80 -1.85 17.72
C ASN A 194 4.29 -1.64 17.93
N LEU A 195 3.53 -1.44 16.85
CA LEU A 195 2.09 -1.26 16.93
C LEU A 195 1.38 -2.50 17.49
N ARG A 196 0.50 -2.28 18.45
CA ARG A 196 -0.28 -3.33 19.09
C ARG A 196 -1.76 -3.18 18.76
N LEU A 197 -2.48 -4.30 18.78
CA LEU A 197 -3.94 -4.29 18.67
C LEU A 197 -4.56 -3.41 19.75
N GLY A 198 -5.55 -2.61 19.37
CA GLY A 198 -6.23 -1.66 20.28
C GLY A 198 -5.48 -0.35 20.52
N GLU A 199 -4.29 -0.15 19.92
CA GLU A 199 -3.53 1.09 20.04
C GLU A 199 -4.17 2.20 19.19
N TRP A 200 -4.31 3.41 19.78
CA TRP A 200 -4.93 4.56 19.10
C TRP A 200 -4.06 5.06 17.94
N VAL A 201 -4.72 5.34 16.82
CA VAL A 201 -4.12 5.95 15.64
C VAL A 201 -5.02 7.02 15.05
N LEU A 202 -4.42 7.97 14.35
CA LEU A 202 -5.11 9.02 13.60
C LEU A 202 -4.80 8.85 12.11
N ALA A 203 -5.84 8.80 11.28
CA ALA A 203 -5.70 8.91 9.84
C ALA A 203 -5.89 10.37 9.44
N VAL A 204 -4.85 10.96 8.83
CA VAL A 204 -4.78 12.37 8.45
C VAL A 204 -4.64 12.47 6.93
N GLY A 205 -5.49 13.28 6.32
CA GLY A 205 -5.45 13.56 4.89
C GLY A 205 -5.85 14.99 4.58
N ASN A 206 -5.69 15.40 3.30
CA ASN A 206 -6.12 16.70 2.80
C ASN A 206 -6.84 16.54 1.45
N PRO A 207 -8.07 15.97 1.46
CA PRO A 207 -8.76 15.52 0.25
C PRO A 207 -9.18 16.63 -0.71
N PHE A 208 -9.58 17.80 -0.22
CA PHE A 208 -10.27 18.82 -1.01
C PHE A 208 -9.59 20.20 -1.01
N ASN A 209 -8.36 20.28 -0.51
CA ASN A 209 -7.62 21.56 -0.42
C ASN A 209 -8.35 22.65 0.40
N LEU A 210 -9.31 22.28 1.24
CA LEU A 210 -10.06 23.22 2.07
C LEU A 210 -9.63 23.16 3.52
N THR A 211 -9.51 21.96 4.07
CA THR A 211 -9.04 21.68 5.43
C THR A 211 -8.54 20.26 5.52
N SER A 212 -7.47 20.03 6.28
CA SER A 212 -7.05 18.69 6.62
C SER A 212 -8.13 17.94 7.38
N THR A 213 -8.39 16.69 7.02
CA THR A 213 -9.30 15.77 7.72
C THR A 213 -8.49 14.91 8.67
N VAL A 214 -8.97 14.78 9.89
CA VAL A 214 -8.39 13.87 10.90
C VAL A 214 -9.50 12.97 11.41
N THR A 215 -9.28 11.68 11.35
CA THR A 215 -10.16 10.66 11.93
C THR A 215 -9.37 9.81 12.92
N ALA A 216 -9.99 9.43 14.02
CA ALA A 216 -9.38 8.60 15.06
C ALA A 216 -9.96 7.20 15.02
N GLY A 217 -9.14 6.22 15.34
CA GLY A 217 -9.51 4.82 15.48
C GLY A 217 -8.42 4.04 16.20
N ILE A 218 -8.49 2.73 16.14
CA ILE A 218 -7.49 1.85 16.74
C ILE A 218 -6.87 0.92 15.70
N VAL A 219 -5.74 0.37 16.00
CA VAL A 219 -5.17 -0.74 15.22
C VAL A 219 -6.03 -1.98 15.44
N THR A 220 -6.78 -2.40 14.41
CA THR A 220 -7.65 -3.58 14.45
C THR A 220 -6.90 -4.85 14.05
N LYS A 221 -5.83 -4.73 13.23
CA LYS A 221 -4.90 -5.79 12.92
C LYS A 221 -3.57 -5.16 12.50
N SER A 222 -2.48 -5.50 13.18
CA SER A 222 -1.17 -4.90 12.90
C SER A 222 -0.57 -5.38 11.58
N ARG A 223 -1.01 -6.54 11.08
CA ARG A 223 -0.59 -7.13 9.81
C ARG A 223 -1.77 -7.81 9.15
N SER A 224 -2.20 -7.32 8.01
CA SER A 224 -3.29 -7.87 7.23
C SER A 224 -2.87 -8.04 5.78
N THR A 225 -3.22 -9.18 5.19
CA THR A 225 -3.29 -9.30 3.75
C THR A 225 -4.61 -8.68 3.33
N ALA A 226 -4.57 -7.51 2.70
CA ALA A 226 -5.77 -7.01 2.04
C ALA A 226 -6.11 -7.96 0.89
N ALA A 227 -7.36 -8.40 0.81
CA ALA A 227 -7.89 -9.09 -0.36
C ALA A 227 -8.13 -8.05 -1.49
N ALA A 228 -7.09 -7.30 -1.82
CA ALA A 228 -7.07 -6.42 -2.96
C ALA A 228 -6.47 -7.22 -4.10
N GLY A 229 -7.32 -7.65 -5.03
CA GLY A 229 -7.01 -8.47 -6.21
C GLY A 229 -5.56 -8.57 -6.65
N ASP A 230 -5.22 -9.50 -7.50
CA ASP A 230 -3.89 -9.98 -7.92
C ASP A 230 -2.78 -8.95 -8.25
N GLN A 231 -2.97 -7.65 -7.95
CA GLN A 231 -2.05 -6.58 -8.41
C GLN A 231 -1.11 -6.01 -7.35
N LEU A 232 -1.33 -6.23 -6.04
CA LEU A 232 -0.43 -5.74 -4.99
C LEU A 232 0.45 -6.87 -4.45
N GLU A 233 1.74 -6.79 -4.69
CA GLU A 233 2.72 -7.76 -4.18
C GLU A 233 2.99 -7.60 -2.67
N VAL A 234 2.73 -6.41 -2.09
CA VAL A 234 2.90 -6.18 -0.65
C VAL A 234 1.63 -6.55 0.08
N SER A 235 1.72 -7.63 0.85
CA SER A 235 0.60 -8.20 1.60
C SER A 235 0.56 -7.76 3.08
N ALA A 236 1.42 -6.85 3.51
CA ALA A 236 1.55 -6.43 4.89
C ALA A 236 1.01 -5.01 5.08
N PHE A 237 -0.24 -4.90 5.55
CA PHE A 237 -0.88 -3.61 5.85
C PHE A 237 -1.21 -3.50 7.33
N ILE A 238 -1.17 -2.28 7.87
CA ILE A 238 -1.81 -1.94 9.13
C ILE A 238 -3.30 -1.78 8.85
N GLN A 239 -4.13 -2.55 9.54
CA GLN A 239 -5.58 -2.39 9.48
C GLN A 239 -6.06 -1.55 10.67
N THR A 240 -6.94 -0.58 10.39
CA THR A 240 -7.53 0.31 11.39
C THR A 240 -9.01 0.57 11.09
N ASP A 241 -9.77 0.92 12.11
CA ASP A 241 -11.13 1.44 11.99
C ASP A 241 -11.18 2.99 11.96
N ALA A 242 -10.03 3.66 11.96
CA ALA A 242 -9.97 5.09 11.61
C ALA A 242 -10.51 5.28 10.18
N ALA A 243 -11.50 6.15 10.00
CA ALA A 243 -12.17 6.32 8.72
C ALA A 243 -11.24 6.92 7.67
N VAL A 244 -10.92 6.16 6.64
CA VAL A 244 -10.23 6.62 5.43
C VAL A 244 -11.27 6.71 4.32
N ASN A 245 -11.28 7.83 3.60
CA ASN A 245 -12.15 8.08 2.46
C ASN A 245 -11.34 8.60 1.27
N SER A 246 -11.99 8.72 0.11
CA SER A 246 -11.41 9.29 -1.10
C SER A 246 -10.68 10.60 -0.81
N GLY A 247 -9.40 10.67 -1.23
CA GLY A 247 -8.52 11.82 -1.00
C GLY A 247 -7.62 11.71 0.24
N ASN A 248 -7.88 10.81 1.19
CA ASN A 248 -6.97 10.52 2.30
C ASN A 248 -5.81 9.60 1.87
N SER A 249 -5.93 8.92 0.72
CA SER A 249 -4.86 8.09 0.16
C SER A 249 -3.57 8.87 -0.02
N GLY A 250 -2.44 8.31 0.42
CA GLY A 250 -1.14 8.98 0.50
C GLY A 250 -0.92 9.84 1.74
N GLY A 251 -1.96 10.07 2.56
CA GLY A 251 -1.88 10.77 3.82
C GLY A 251 -1.26 9.96 4.95
N ALA A 252 -1.14 10.56 6.12
CA ALA A 252 -0.48 9.97 7.27
C ALA A 252 -1.42 9.09 8.10
N LEU A 253 -0.90 7.95 8.58
CA LEU A 253 -1.39 7.27 9.77
C LEU A 253 -0.38 7.53 10.89
N VAL A 254 -0.82 8.19 11.97
CA VAL A 254 0.06 8.52 13.10
C VAL A 254 -0.44 7.88 14.39
N ASN A 255 0.48 7.59 15.30
CA ASN A 255 0.13 7.11 16.65
C ASN A 255 -0.26 8.28 17.58
N ALA A 256 -0.64 7.97 18.82
CA ALA A 256 -1.01 8.98 19.82
C ALA A 256 0.13 9.94 20.20
N ALA A 257 1.38 9.61 19.91
CA ALA A 257 2.52 10.50 20.08
C ALA A 257 2.75 11.44 18.89
N GLY A 258 1.96 11.34 17.81
CA GLY A 258 2.12 12.11 16.58
C GLY A 258 3.24 11.61 15.67
N GLU A 259 3.72 10.38 15.86
CA GLU A 259 4.72 9.75 15.01
C GLU A 259 4.06 9.05 13.83
N LEU A 260 4.64 9.17 12.66
CA LEU A 260 4.18 8.51 11.43
C LEU A 260 4.41 6.99 11.53
N VAL A 261 3.34 6.21 11.52
CA VAL A 261 3.38 4.75 11.61
C VAL A 261 2.92 4.06 10.32
N GLY A 262 2.26 4.79 9.42
CA GLY A 262 1.85 4.27 8.12
C GLY A 262 1.44 5.35 7.13
N ILE A 263 1.25 4.93 5.87
CA ILE A 263 0.69 5.75 4.78
C ILE A 263 -0.68 5.18 4.44
N ASN A 264 -1.74 5.97 4.63
CA ASN A 264 -3.11 5.58 4.28
C ASN A 264 -3.17 5.22 2.79
N THR A 265 -3.75 4.08 2.43
CA THR A 265 -3.73 3.63 1.04
C THR A 265 -5.11 3.23 0.51
N MET A 266 -5.83 2.36 1.17
CA MET A 266 -7.10 1.84 0.67
C MET A 266 -8.10 1.54 1.78
N ILE A 267 -9.35 1.31 1.38
CA ILE A 267 -10.41 0.74 2.21
C ILE A 267 -10.89 -0.57 1.59
N TYR A 268 -11.32 -1.51 2.41
CA TYR A 268 -12.11 -2.65 1.93
C TYR A 268 -13.59 -2.27 1.97
N SER A 269 -14.21 -2.16 0.79
CA SER A 269 -15.61 -1.75 0.68
C SER A 269 -16.25 -2.37 -0.57
N GLN A 270 -17.48 -2.85 -0.43
CA GLN A 270 -18.29 -3.32 -1.56
C GLN A 270 -19.03 -2.16 -2.27
N THR A 271 -19.14 -1.01 -1.62
CA THR A 271 -19.90 0.15 -2.09
C THR A 271 -19.02 1.35 -2.44
N GLY A 272 -17.69 1.24 -2.23
CA GLY A 272 -16.75 2.36 -2.38
C GLY A 272 -16.71 3.33 -1.18
N ASN A 273 -17.58 3.16 -0.19
CA ASN A 273 -17.59 3.97 1.03
C ASN A 273 -16.95 3.22 2.20
N TYR A 274 -16.42 3.94 3.17
CA TYR A 274 -15.88 3.39 4.41
C TYR A 274 -16.86 2.42 5.09
N ALA A 275 -16.38 1.21 5.40
CA ALA A 275 -17.15 0.12 5.99
C ALA A 275 -16.50 -0.46 7.25
N GLY A 276 -15.64 0.30 7.94
CA GLY A 276 -14.94 -0.14 9.14
C GLY A 276 -13.57 -0.78 8.89
N TYR A 277 -13.11 -0.86 7.64
CA TYR A 277 -11.83 -1.46 7.27
C TYR A 277 -11.00 -0.51 6.44
N SER A 278 -10.01 0.11 7.06
CA SER A 278 -9.01 0.95 6.42
C SER A 278 -7.64 0.29 6.51
N PHE A 279 -6.81 0.53 5.50
CA PHE A 279 -5.48 -0.04 5.39
C PHE A 279 -4.44 1.05 5.15
N ALA A 280 -3.28 0.88 5.78
CA ALA A 280 -2.13 1.74 5.60
C ALA A 280 -0.86 0.90 5.35
N VAL A 281 0.01 1.37 4.45
CA VAL A 281 1.33 0.79 4.26
C VAL A 281 2.19 1.10 5.48
N PRO A 282 2.79 0.10 6.16
CA PRO A 282 3.64 0.32 7.32
C PRO A 282 4.80 1.26 7.04
N ILE A 283 5.10 2.20 7.96
CA ILE A 283 6.14 3.20 7.75
C ILE A 283 7.52 2.58 7.55
N ASN A 284 7.84 1.46 8.20
CA ASN A 284 9.14 0.81 8.05
C ASN A 284 9.36 0.32 6.60
N ILE A 285 8.28 -0.14 5.92
CA ILE A 285 8.31 -0.50 4.50
C ILE A 285 8.41 0.77 3.65
N ALA A 286 7.53 1.74 3.86
CA ALA A 286 7.45 2.96 3.07
C ALA A 286 8.74 3.79 3.14
N ALA A 287 9.36 3.92 4.31
CA ALA A 287 10.63 4.61 4.51
C ALA A 287 11.79 3.95 3.76
N LYS A 288 11.86 2.61 3.77
CA LYS A 288 12.87 1.86 3.00
C LYS A 288 12.67 2.05 1.50
N VAL A 289 11.44 1.97 1.01
CA VAL A 289 11.09 2.20 -0.40
C VAL A 289 11.55 3.58 -0.85
N VAL A 290 11.19 4.63 -0.10
CA VAL A 290 11.58 6.01 -0.40
C VAL A 290 13.09 6.22 -0.33
N SER A 291 13.76 5.63 0.67
CA SER A 291 15.23 5.66 0.79
C SER A 291 15.92 5.02 -0.42
N ASP A 292 15.40 3.88 -0.88
CA ASP A 292 15.94 3.20 -2.05
C ASP A 292 15.70 4.00 -3.33
N ILE A 293 14.49 4.52 -3.54
CA ILE A 293 14.16 5.40 -4.68
C ILE A 293 15.09 6.62 -4.70
N LYS A 294 15.26 7.29 -3.56
CA LYS A 294 16.13 8.47 -3.45
C LYS A 294 17.60 8.15 -3.76
N LYS A 295 18.09 6.99 -3.32
CA LYS A 295 19.51 6.63 -3.41
C LYS A 295 19.88 5.88 -4.69
N TYR A 296 18.99 5.01 -5.18
CA TYR A 296 19.28 4.09 -6.27
C TYR A 296 18.38 4.31 -7.49
N GLY A 297 17.35 5.14 -7.39
CA GLY A 297 16.34 5.35 -8.42
C GLY A 297 15.30 4.23 -8.52
N THR A 298 15.49 3.12 -7.82
CA THR A 298 14.60 1.96 -7.82
C THR A 298 14.67 1.23 -6.48
N VAL A 299 13.58 0.54 -6.14
CA VAL A 299 13.50 -0.24 -4.89
C VAL A 299 14.38 -1.48 -4.97
N GLN A 300 15.13 -1.73 -3.93
CA GLN A 300 16.01 -2.88 -3.78
C GLN A 300 15.26 -3.99 -3.02
N ARG A 301 14.96 -5.11 -3.65
CA ARG A 301 14.29 -6.25 -3.01
C ARG A 301 15.21 -7.43 -2.88
N GLY A 302 15.48 -7.82 -1.63
CA GLY A 302 16.14 -9.09 -1.33
C GLY A 302 15.10 -10.22 -1.38
N MET A 303 15.33 -11.21 -2.22
CA MET A 303 14.39 -12.32 -2.44
C MET A 303 14.95 -13.64 -1.92
N LEU A 304 14.09 -14.44 -1.26
CA LEU A 304 14.36 -15.82 -0.91
C LEU A 304 14.16 -16.78 -2.10
N GLY A 305 13.18 -16.48 -2.96
CA GLY A 305 12.82 -17.33 -4.08
C GLY A 305 12.10 -18.61 -3.65
N VAL A 306 11.14 -18.51 -2.74
CA VAL A 306 10.26 -19.59 -2.29
C VAL A 306 8.84 -19.37 -2.80
N ALA A 307 8.12 -20.45 -3.08
CA ALA A 307 6.69 -20.47 -3.38
C ALA A 307 6.00 -21.41 -2.39
N GLY A 308 4.79 -21.05 -1.95
CA GLY A 308 4.10 -21.87 -0.95
C GLY A 308 2.81 -21.22 -0.45
N ALA A 309 2.43 -21.58 0.77
CA ALA A 309 1.20 -21.11 1.39
C ALA A 309 1.37 -20.96 2.91
N ASP A 310 0.46 -20.19 3.52
CA ASP A 310 0.33 -20.13 4.97
C ASP A 310 -0.05 -21.50 5.53
N VAL A 311 0.51 -21.85 6.68
CA VAL A 311 0.14 -23.07 7.38
C VAL A 311 -1.28 -22.96 7.89
N THR A 312 -2.17 -23.83 7.40
CA THR A 312 -3.56 -23.97 7.84
C THR A 312 -3.77 -25.33 8.49
N SER A 313 -4.84 -25.50 9.26
CA SER A 313 -5.19 -26.78 9.87
C SER A 313 -5.34 -27.91 8.83
N GLU A 314 -5.84 -27.58 7.63
CA GLU A 314 -5.96 -28.53 6.52
C GLU A 314 -4.58 -28.95 6.01
N LEU A 315 -3.65 -27.97 5.84
CA LEU A 315 -2.30 -28.24 5.36
C LEU A 315 -1.50 -29.05 6.40
N VAL A 316 -1.68 -28.76 7.70
CA VAL A 316 -1.08 -29.55 8.79
C VAL A 316 -1.49 -31.02 8.70
N GLN A 317 -2.77 -31.32 8.49
CA GLN A 317 -3.27 -32.69 8.36
C GLN A 317 -2.76 -33.36 7.09
N LYS A 318 -2.82 -32.66 5.95
CA LYS A 318 -2.44 -33.19 4.65
C LYS A 318 -0.96 -33.52 4.55
N GLU A 319 -0.09 -32.61 4.99
CA GLU A 319 1.36 -32.72 4.88
C GLU A 319 2.03 -33.28 6.15
N GLY A 320 1.25 -33.55 7.22
CA GLY A 320 1.75 -34.07 8.49
C GLY A 320 2.68 -33.12 9.24
N LEU A 321 2.45 -31.82 9.11
CA LEU A 321 3.29 -30.78 9.70
C LEU A 321 3.27 -30.85 11.23
N LYS A 322 4.36 -30.43 11.86
CA LYS A 322 4.52 -30.45 13.33
C LYS A 322 4.42 -29.05 13.94
N VAL A 323 4.04 -28.06 13.15
CA VAL A 323 3.78 -26.67 13.54
C VAL A 323 2.42 -26.26 12.96
N ASN A 324 1.75 -25.33 13.67
CA ASN A 324 0.39 -24.88 13.30
C ASN A 324 0.39 -23.50 12.63
N GLU A 325 1.55 -22.90 12.39
CA GLU A 325 1.72 -21.59 11.79
C GLU A 325 3.08 -21.48 11.10
N GLY A 326 3.24 -20.51 10.22
CA GLY A 326 4.42 -20.27 9.43
C GLY A 326 4.10 -20.27 7.93
N PHE A 327 5.15 -20.22 7.10
CA PHE A 327 5.04 -20.31 5.65
C PHE A 327 5.60 -21.64 5.16
N TYR A 328 4.73 -22.49 4.61
CA TYR A 328 5.08 -23.78 4.04
C TYR A 328 5.72 -23.60 2.66
N VAL A 329 6.92 -24.15 2.47
CA VAL A 329 7.66 -24.13 1.19
C VAL A 329 7.19 -25.29 0.32
N ALA A 330 6.30 -24.99 -0.63
CA ALA A 330 5.81 -25.98 -1.60
C ALA A 330 6.75 -26.12 -2.79
N ASP A 331 7.37 -25.03 -3.24
CA ASP A 331 8.27 -24.99 -4.38
C ASP A 331 9.27 -23.83 -4.30
N PHE A 332 10.15 -23.75 -5.28
CA PHE A 332 11.15 -22.70 -5.42
C PHE A 332 11.00 -21.99 -6.77
N ALA A 333 11.29 -20.69 -6.79
CA ALA A 333 11.47 -19.95 -8.02
C ALA A 333 12.71 -20.47 -8.79
N GLU A 334 12.78 -20.21 -10.09
CA GLU A 334 13.93 -20.59 -10.94
C GLU A 334 15.26 -20.09 -10.35
N ILE A 335 15.22 -18.91 -9.73
CA ILE A 335 16.34 -18.32 -8.99
C ILE A 335 15.95 -18.29 -7.51
N SER A 336 16.46 -19.26 -6.74
CA SER A 336 16.17 -19.37 -5.31
C SER A 336 17.43 -19.27 -4.45
N ALA A 337 17.45 -18.25 -3.58
CA ALA A 337 18.46 -18.10 -2.54
C ALA A 337 18.26 -19.14 -1.42
N ALA A 338 17.01 -19.47 -1.11
CA ALA A 338 16.64 -20.45 -0.10
C ALA A 338 17.09 -21.85 -0.47
N LEU A 339 16.83 -22.31 -1.71
CA LEU A 339 17.28 -23.60 -2.21
C LEU A 339 18.81 -23.69 -2.17
N ALA A 340 19.52 -22.64 -2.61
CA ALA A 340 20.97 -22.60 -2.60
C ALA A 340 21.57 -22.68 -1.18
N ALA A 341 20.81 -22.26 -0.16
CA ALA A 341 21.21 -22.34 1.25
C ALA A 341 20.84 -23.67 1.92
N GLY A 342 20.13 -24.58 1.26
CA GLY A 342 19.78 -25.91 1.78
C GLY A 342 18.37 -25.99 2.41
N ILE A 343 17.51 -25.01 2.16
CA ILE A 343 16.08 -25.11 2.48
C ILE A 343 15.45 -26.05 1.45
N GLU A 344 14.54 -26.92 1.88
CA GLU A 344 13.93 -27.97 1.07
C GLU A 344 12.41 -27.79 0.95
N LYS A 345 11.80 -28.39 -0.06
CA LYS A 345 10.34 -28.52 -0.14
C LYS A 345 9.82 -29.28 1.08
N GLY A 346 8.72 -28.80 1.66
CA GLY A 346 8.16 -29.37 2.88
C GLY A 346 8.66 -28.71 4.17
N ASP A 347 9.64 -27.82 4.10
CA ASP A 347 10.01 -26.97 5.25
C ASP A 347 8.92 -25.95 5.54
N VAL A 348 8.77 -25.60 6.81
CA VAL A 348 7.93 -24.47 7.23
C VAL A 348 8.84 -23.37 7.76
N ILE A 349 8.87 -22.19 7.11
CA ILE A 349 9.60 -21.04 7.61
C ILE A 349 8.87 -20.49 8.82
N THR A 350 9.54 -20.46 9.97
CA THR A 350 9.01 -20.04 11.27
C THR A 350 9.63 -18.77 11.83
N ALA A 351 10.82 -18.37 11.36
CA ALA A 351 11.44 -17.10 11.73
C ALA A 351 12.44 -16.59 10.68
N ILE A 352 12.60 -15.25 10.63
CA ILE A 352 13.66 -14.53 9.91
C ILE A 352 14.42 -13.65 10.92
N ASP A 353 15.74 -13.84 11.05
CA ASP A 353 16.59 -13.12 12.03
C ASP A 353 15.98 -13.10 13.45
N GLY A 354 15.38 -14.22 13.87
CA GLY A 354 14.70 -14.37 15.16
C GLY A 354 13.29 -13.78 15.23
N HIS A 355 12.84 -13.05 14.22
CA HIS A 355 11.46 -12.56 14.14
C HIS A 355 10.51 -13.67 13.68
N ARG A 356 9.54 -14.00 14.52
CA ARG A 356 8.56 -15.06 14.27
C ARG A 356 7.75 -14.78 13.00
N ILE A 357 7.58 -15.81 12.17
CA ILE A 357 6.77 -15.79 10.95
C ILE A 357 5.58 -16.72 11.15
N THR A 358 4.38 -16.18 11.09
CA THR A 358 3.11 -16.94 11.19
C THR A 358 2.32 -16.94 9.90
N SER A 359 2.72 -16.09 8.90
CA SER A 359 2.05 -15.96 7.62
C SER A 359 2.98 -15.45 6.54
N PHE A 360 2.55 -15.55 5.27
CA PHE A 360 3.23 -14.95 4.12
C PHE A 360 3.39 -13.44 4.24
N ALA A 361 2.37 -12.76 4.77
CA ALA A 361 2.43 -11.31 5.00
C ALA A 361 3.60 -10.92 5.91
N GLN A 362 3.79 -11.65 7.01
CA GLN A 362 4.92 -11.41 7.92
C GLN A 362 6.26 -11.77 7.27
N LEU A 363 6.32 -12.85 6.50
CA LEU A 363 7.51 -13.20 5.73
C LEU A 363 7.90 -12.08 4.76
N GLN A 364 6.95 -11.57 3.97
CA GLN A 364 7.17 -10.47 3.04
C GLN A 364 7.60 -9.18 3.75
N GLU A 365 6.94 -8.84 4.87
CA GLU A 365 7.31 -7.67 5.66
C GLU A 365 8.75 -7.75 6.16
N GLN A 366 9.14 -8.88 6.75
CA GLN A 366 10.50 -9.05 7.24
C GLN A 366 11.52 -8.97 6.09
N LEU A 367 11.24 -9.63 4.96
CA LEU A 367 12.12 -9.58 3.79
C LEU A 367 12.19 -8.19 3.15
N SER A 368 11.12 -7.40 3.22
CA SER A 368 11.08 -6.05 2.65
C SER A 368 12.13 -5.10 3.24
N ARG A 369 12.68 -5.40 4.40
CA ARG A 369 13.71 -4.61 5.10
C ARG A 369 15.10 -4.81 4.49
N PHE A 370 15.32 -5.94 3.82
CA PHE A 370 16.61 -6.35 3.31
C PHE A 370 16.80 -6.01 1.84
N ARG A 371 18.05 -5.97 1.43
CA ARG A 371 18.48 -5.70 0.06
C ARG A 371 19.15 -6.93 -0.54
N PRO A 372 19.27 -7.00 -1.87
CA PRO A 372 20.11 -8.01 -2.51
C PRO A 372 21.54 -7.98 -1.95
N GLY A 373 22.05 -9.17 -1.60
CA GLY A 373 23.35 -9.33 -0.98
C GLY A 373 23.35 -9.36 0.54
N ASP A 374 22.26 -8.92 1.19
CA ASP A 374 22.15 -9.07 2.65
C ASP A 374 22.00 -10.55 3.00
N ALA A 375 22.61 -10.95 4.12
CA ALA A 375 22.51 -12.30 4.65
C ALA A 375 21.54 -12.31 5.82
N VAL A 376 20.55 -13.17 5.77
CA VAL A 376 19.52 -13.35 6.81
C VAL A 376 19.59 -14.76 7.38
N GLN A 377 19.18 -14.92 8.64
CA GLN A 377 19.01 -16.24 9.26
C GLN A 377 17.55 -16.67 9.07
N VAL A 378 17.34 -17.72 8.30
CA VAL A 378 16.03 -18.32 8.07
C VAL A 378 15.90 -19.56 8.93
N THR A 379 14.99 -19.51 9.91
CA THR A 379 14.66 -20.66 10.74
C THR A 379 13.47 -21.38 10.14
N VAL A 380 13.61 -22.70 9.96
CA VAL A 380 12.57 -23.58 9.44
C VAL A 380 12.29 -24.74 10.38
N ASN A 381 11.05 -25.22 10.36
CA ASN A 381 10.70 -26.51 10.94
C ASN A 381 10.69 -27.56 9.80
N ARG A 382 11.58 -28.55 9.92
CA ARG A 382 11.68 -29.69 9.02
C ARG A 382 11.29 -30.96 9.75
N LYS A 383 10.07 -31.47 9.50
CA LYS A 383 9.54 -32.71 10.12
C LYS A 383 9.60 -32.71 11.67
N GLY A 384 9.36 -31.55 12.30
CA GLY A 384 9.40 -31.39 13.75
C GLY A 384 10.73 -30.92 14.32
N ALA A 385 11.80 -30.91 13.54
CA ALA A 385 13.12 -30.39 13.95
C ALA A 385 13.29 -28.93 13.46
N GLU A 386 13.72 -28.06 14.35
CA GLU A 386 14.09 -26.69 14.00
C GLU A 386 15.50 -26.65 13.42
N LYS A 387 15.66 -25.94 12.32
CA LYS A 387 16.94 -25.73 11.63
C LYS A 387 17.05 -24.27 11.20
N THR A 388 18.26 -23.71 11.34
CA THR A 388 18.53 -22.33 10.89
C THR A 388 19.55 -22.31 9.77
N TYR A 389 19.23 -21.60 8.70
CA TYR A 389 20.08 -21.46 7.51
C TYR A 389 20.47 -20.00 7.32
N LYS A 390 21.74 -19.74 7.03
CA LYS A 390 22.20 -18.42 6.59
C LYS A 390 21.96 -18.30 5.08
N VAL A 391 21.03 -17.43 4.68
CA VAL A 391 20.64 -17.21 3.28
C VAL A 391 21.09 -15.84 2.82
N THR A 392 21.87 -15.78 1.74
CA THR A 392 22.21 -14.52 1.07
C THR A 392 21.14 -14.19 0.04
N LEU A 393 20.38 -13.11 0.29
CA LEU A 393 19.27 -12.72 -0.56
C LEU A 393 19.73 -12.28 -1.95
N ARG A 394 18.91 -12.55 -2.97
CA ARG A 394 19.20 -12.23 -4.37
C ARG A 394 18.21 -11.17 -4.89
N ASN A 395 18.60 -10.46 -5.95
CA ASN A 395 17.70 -9.61 -6.71
C ASN A 395 16.86 -10.44 -7.71
N GLN A 396 15.96 -9.81 -8.44
CA GLN A 396 15.12 -10.46 -9.45
C GLN A 396 15.94 -11.10 -10.59
N GLU A 397 17.15 -10.62 -10.86
CA GLU A 397 18.08 -11.14 -11.87
C GLU A 397 18.96 -12.27 -11.32
N GLY A 398 18.79 -12.66 -10.06
CA GLY A 398 19.58 -13.70 -9.38
C GLY A 398 20.92 -13.25 -8.83
N GLY A 399 21.26 -11.99 -9.00
CA GLY A 399 22.49 -11.39 -8.47
C GLY A 399 22.36 -10.97 -7.02
N SER A 400 23.50 -10.77 -6.35
CA SER A 400 23.59 -10.15 -5.02
C SER A 400 23.91 -8.64 -5.08
N LYS A 401 24.05 -8.07 -6.28
CA LYS A 401 24.37 -6.65 -6.45
C LYS A 401 23.12 -5.80 -6.40
N LEU A 402 23.25 -4.59 -5.84
CA LEU A 402 22.20 -3.57 -5.87
C LEU A 402 21.96 -3.12 -7.30
N LEU A 403 20.70 -3.05 -7.70
CA LEU A 403 20.29 -2.52 -8.99
C LEU A 403 20.37 -0.98 -8.92
N LYS A 404 21.15 -0.35 -9.76
CA LYS A 404 21.16 1.10 -9.92
C LYS A 404 20.33 1.44 -11.15
N GLN A 405 19.17 2.03 -10.96
CA GLN A 405 18.48 2.68 -12.07
C GLN A 405 19.14 4.06 -12.25
N SER A 406 19.71 4.30 -13.42
CA SER A 406 20.06 5.68 -13.77
C SER A 406 18.79 6.52 -13.77
N PRO A 407 18.78 7.73 -13.19
CA PRO A 407 17.65 8.67 -13.29
C PRO A 407 17.21 8.92 -14.74
N ASN A 408 18.10 8.67 -15.69
CA ASN A 408 17.90 8.70 -17.14
C ASN A 408 17.84 7.30 -17.76
N GLY A 409 17.50 6.26 -17.02
CA GLY A 409 17.39 4.90 -17.56
C GLY A 409 16.36 4.81 -18.69
N ALA A 410 16.61 3.91 -19.66
CA ALA A 410 15.80 3.76 -20.86
C ALA A 410 14.30 3.57 -20.53
N ASN A 411 13.97 2.83 -19.48
CA ASN A 411 12.59 2.62 -19.06
C ASN A 411 11.85 3.93 -18.72
N ASN A 412 12.50 4.84 -17.99
CA ASN A 412 11.90 6.14 -17.66
C ASN A 412 11.79 7.05 -18.90
N ARG A 413 12.81 7.04 -19.77
CA ARG A 413 12.81 7.83 -21.03
C ARG A 413 11.77 7.31 -22.01
N LEU A 414 11.64 6.00 -22.14
CA LEU A 414 10.69 5.34 -23.01
C LEU A 414 9.26 5.33 -22.40
N GLY A 415 9.15 5.53 -21.10
CA GLY A 415 7.90 5.45 -20.35
C GLY A 415 7.28 4.07 -20.40
N ALA A 416 8.10 3.03 -20.19
CA ALA A 416 7.69 1.63 -20.31
C ALA A 416 8.37 0.78 -19.24
N THR A 417 7.70 -0.29 -18.85
CA THR A 417 8.32 -1.41 -18.13
C THR A 417 8.69 -2.46 -19.13
N LEU A 418 9.98 -2.78 -19.20
CA LEU A 418 10.51 -3.81 -20.09
C LEU A 418 11.01 -4.98 -19.25
N LYS A 419 10.77 -6.19 -19.74
CA LYS A 419 11.20 -7.45 -19.10
C LYS A 419 12.03 -8.25 -20.11
N GLU A 420 13.09 -8.89 -19.65
CA GLU A 420 13.83 -9.86 -20.45
C GLU A 420 12.96 -11.10 -20.67
N LEU A 421 13.00 -11.67 -21.89
CA LEU A 421 12.31 -12.90 -22.20
C LEU A 421 12.88 -14.06 -21.40
N GLY A 422 11.99 -14.82 -20.75
CA GLY A 422 12.37 -16.04 -20.03
C GLY A 422 12.78 -17.18 -20.97
N ALA A 423 13.48 -18.19 -20.46
CA ALA A 423 13.98 -19.32 -21.25
C ALA A 423 12.88 -20.08 -22.04
N ASN A 424 11.65 -20.11 -21.51
CA ASN A 424 10.51 -20.74 -22.19
C ASN A 424 10.00 -19.88 -23.34
N GLU A 425 9.92 -18.56 -23.15
CA GLU A 425 9.51 -17.57 -24.18
C GLU A 425 10.55 -17.54 -25.31
N LEU A 426 11.83 -17.51 -24.97
CA LEU A 426 12.93 -17.57 -25.95
C LEU A 426 12.83 -18.83 -26.82
N ARG A 427 12.59 -19.99 -26.23
CA ARG A 427 12.41 -21.25 -26.97
C ARG A 427 11.14 -21.23 -27.83
N ALA A 428 10.03 -20.71 -27.30
CA ALA A 428 8.76 -20.66 -28.05
C ALA A 428 8.86 -19.76 -29.28
N TYR A 429 9.65 -18.67 -29.22
CA TYR A 429 9.82 -17.73 -30.33
C TYR A 429 11.05 -18.03 -31.19
N GLY A 430 11.85 -19.05 -30.88
CA GLY A 430 13.08 -19.37 -31.59
C GLY A 430 14.15 -18.30 -31.47
N LEU A 431 14.19 -17.58 -30.36
CA LEU A 431 15.08 -16.46 -30.09
C LEU A 431 16.18 -16.83 -29.10
N SER A 432 17.30 -16.09 -29.16
CA SER A 432 18.37 -16.17 -28.16
C SER A 432 18.39 -14.99 -27.19
N TYR A 433 17.60 -13.93 -27.45
CA TYR A 433 17.48 -12.72 -26.62
C TYR A 433 16.25 -11.91 -27.04
N GLY A 434 15.84 -10.97 -26.17
CA GLY A 434 14.79 -9.99 -26.44
C GLY A 434 14.24 -9.38 -25.15
N LEU A 435 13.66 -8.19 -25.28
CA LEU A 435 12.96 -7.48 -24.19
C LEU A 435 11.49 -7.35 -24.57
N VAL A 436 10.58 -7.83 -23.73
CA VAL A 436 9.13 -7.63 -23.94
C VAL A 436 8.65 -6.36 -23.24
N VAL A 437 7.82 -5.59 -23.91
CA VAL A 437 7.09 -4.44 -23.35
C VAL A 437 5.98 -4.98 -22.47
N GLN A 438 6.18 -4.96 -21.15
CA GLN A 438 5.24 -5.47 -20.17
C GLN A 438 4.11 -4.47 -19.90
N SER A 439 4.46 -3.18 -19.77
CA SER A 439 3.49 -2.10 -19.61
C SER A 439 3.99 -0.80 -20.21
N LEU A 440 3.07 0.08 -20.59
CA LEU A 440 3.35 1.40 -21.17
C LEU A 440 2.61 2.49 -20.40
N GLN A 441 3.34 3.52 -19.97
CA GLN A 441 2.73 4.72 -19.43
C GLN A 441 1.88 5.43 -20.49
N SER A 442 0.79 6.06 -20.07
CA SER A 442 -0.19 6.69 -20.97
C SER A 442 0.43 7.70 -21.94
N ASN A 443 1.46 8.43 -21.53
CA ASN A 443 2.16 9.45 -22.33
C ASN A 443 3.58 9.02 -22.73
N SER A 444 3.86 7.73 -22.75
CA SER A 444 5.17 7.19 -23.04
C SER A 444 5.64 7.51 -24.46
N ALA A 445 6.95 7.67 -24.63
CA ALA A 445 7.56 7.83 -25.94
C ALA A 445 7.29 6.63 -26.86
N LEU A 446 7.27 5.41 -26.29
CA LEU A 446 6.93 4.20 -27.03
C LEU A 446 5.48 4.19 -27.50
N ARG A 447 4.53 4.59 -26.66
CA ARG A 447 3.10 4.66 -27.04
C ARG A 447 2.86 5.70 -28.13
N LYS A 448 3.52 6.87 -28.06
CA LYS A 448 3.46 7.92 -29.10
C LYS A 448 4.01 7.44 -30.44
N ALA A 449 5.00 6.57 -30.41
CA ALA A 449 5.57 5.94 -31.60
C ALA A 449 4.69 4.77 -32.14
N GLY A 450 3.58 4.41 -31.47
CA GLY A 450 2.68 3.35 -31.91
C GLY A 450 3.02 1.96 -31.36
N VAL A 451 3.97 1.84 -30.44
CA VAL A 451 4.29 0.58 -29.77
C VAL A 451 3.16 0.21 -28.78
N ARG A 452 2.79 -1.05 -28.73
CA ARG A 452 1.81 -1.61 -27.80
C ARG A 452 2.47 -2.60 -26.81
N GLU A 453 1.81 -2.88 -25.73
CA GLU A 453 2.20 -3.93 -24.80
C GLU A 453 2.27 -5.30 -25.50
N GLY A 454 3.15 -6.17 -25.03
CA GLY A 454 3.45 -7.43 -25.71
C GLY A 454 4.46 -7.35 -26.85
N PHE A 455 4.89 -6.14 -27.28
CA PHE A 455 5.91 -5.99 -28.30
C PHE A 455 7.27 -6.52 -27.81
N VAL A 456 7.91 -7.39 -28.57
CA VAL A 456 9.22 -7.94 -28.28
C VAL A 456 10.28 -7.16 -29.03
N LEU A 457 11.08 -6.40 -28.29
CA LEU A 457 12.22 -5.60 -28.78
C LEU A 457 13.44 -6.50 -29.01
N LEU A 458 13.98 -6.47 -30.20
CA LEU A 458 15.18 -7.23 -30.58
C LEU A 458 16.41 -6.36 -30.74
N THR A 459 16.26 -5.17 -31.35
CA THR A 459 17.37 -4.24 -31.52
C THR A 459 16.95 -2.80 -31.24
N ALA A 460 17.90 -1.99 -30.78
CA ALA A 460 17.79 -0.54 -30.67
C ALA A 460 18.99 0.11 -31.40
N ASN A 461 18.74 0.96 -32.40
CA ASN A 461 19.78 1.54 -33.27
C ASN A 461 20.75 0.46 -33.81
N ASN A 462 20.21 -0.67 -34.25
CA ASN A 462 20.94 -1.87 -34.72
C ASN A 462 21.79 -2.60 -33.65
N VAL A 463 21.74 -2.18 -32.38
CA VAL A 463 22.39 -2.89 -31.26
C VAL A 463 21.47 -3.97 -30.77
N PRO A 464 21.86 -5.27 -30.67
CA PRO A 464 21.08 -6.34 -30.13
C PRO A 464 20.77 -6.11 -28.65
N LEU A 465 19.48 -6.28 -28.26
CA LEU A 465 19.01 -6.08 -26.88
C LEU A 465 18.98 -7.43 -26.16
N ARG A 466 20.12 -7.86 -25.64
CA ARG A 466 20.26 -9.10 -24.85
C ARG A 466 19.81 -8.91 -23.40
N SER A 467 19.90 -7.67 -22.94
CA SER A 467 19.54 -7.27 -21.57
C SER A 467 19.01 -5.83 -21.54
N GLN A 468 18.36 -5.48 -20.44
CA GLN A 468 17.95 -4.10 -20.18
C GLN A 468 19.16 -3.14 -20.10
N SER A 469 20.34 -3.65 -19.74
CA SER A 469 21.59 -2.90 -19.75
C SER A 469 21.99 -2.42 -21.15
N ASP A 470 21.79 -3.26 -22.18
CA ASP A 470 22.10 -2.88 -23.57
C ASP A 470 21.25 -1.71 -24.03
N LEU A 471 19.95 -1.74 -23.73
CA LEU A 471 19.04 -0.63 -24.04
C LEU A 471 19.42 0.65 -23.29
N ASN A 472 19.78 0.55 -22.01
CA ASN A 472 20.25 1.69 -21.22
C ASN A 472 21.53 2.30 -21.81
N GLN A 473 22.45 1.49 -22.32
CA GLN A 473 23.66 1.99 -22.99
C GLN A 473 23.33 2.74 -24.27
N VAL A 474 22.42 2.22 -25.11
CA VAL A 474 22.00 2.89 -26.34
C VAL A 474 21.33 4.23 -26.06
N VAL A 475 20.40 4.27 -25.10
CA VAL A 475 19.70 5.52 -24.70
C VAL A 475 20.69 6.52 -24.11
N SER A 476 21.62 6.08 -23.26
CA SER A 476 22.63 6.95 -22.66
C SER A 476 23.64 7.51 -23.74
N ALA A 477 23.92 6.72 -24.76
CA ALA A 477 24.78 7.19 -25.89
C ALA A 477 24.06 8.28 -26.71
N LEU A 478 22.75 8.14 -26.93
CA LEU A 478 21.92 9.15 -27.57
C LEU A 478 21.86 10.44 -26.76
N ASP A 479 21.72 10.37 -25.44
CA ASP A 479 21.73 11.55 -24.55
C ASP A 479 23.05 12.33 -24.65
N LYS A 480 24.18 11.61 -24.65
CA LYS A 480 25.51 12.22 -24.81
C LYS A 480 25.68 12.88 -26.18
N ALA A 481 25.19 12.27 -27.25
CA ALA A 481 25.23 12.81 -28.58
C ALA A 481 24.30 14.04 -28.75
N GLY A 482 23.09 13.99 -28.15
CA GLY A 482 22.13 15.10 -28.17
C GLY A 482 22.58 16.33 -27.38
N SER A 483 23.31 16.15 -26.28
CA SER A 483 23.84 17.25 -25.48
C SER A 483 24.98 18.04 -26.16
N GLN A 484 25.65 17.44 -27.15
CA GLN A 484 26.71 18.08 -27.94
C GLN A 484 26.18 18.81 -29.18
N SER A 485 24.93 18.62 -29.56
CA SER A 485 24.36 19.24 -30.77
C SER A 485 23.05 19.96 -30.43
N ARG A 486 23.08 21.27 -30.40
CA ARG A 486 21.94 22.16 -30.08
C ARG A 486 20.71 22.03 -31.01
N SER A 487 20.68 21.13 -32.00
CA SER A 487 19.69 21.14 -33.08
C SER A 487 19.11 19.77 -33.49
N ARG A 488 19.42 18.65 -32.85
CA ARG A 488 18.85 17.35 -33.26
C ARG A 488 18.07 16.69 -32.10
N ARG A 489 16.78 16.43 -32.34
CA ARG A 489 16.01 15.49 -31.54
C ARG A 489 16.67 14.12 -31.60
N SER A 490 16.87 13.50 -30.46
CA SER A 490 17.46 12.15 -30.38
C SER A 490 16.40 11.14 -30.76
N ALA A 491 16.48 10.56 -31.94
CA ALA A 491 15.58 9.52 -32.40
C ALA A 491 16.17 8.12 -32.10
N LEU A 492 15.39 7.25 -31.49
CA LEU A 492 15.73 5.85 -31.21
C LEU A 492 14.98 4.95 -32.19
N GLN A 493 15.69 4.21 -33.01
CA GLN A 493 15.11 3.22 -33.91
C GLN A 493 15.02 1.87 -33.17
N LEU A 494 13.80 1.38 -32.95
CA LEU A 494 13.52 0.09 -32.35
C LEU A 494 13.04 -0.90 -33.42
N ARG A 495 13.51 -2.15 -33.36
CA ARG A 495 13.02 -3.24 -34.22
C ARG A 495 12.67 -4.43 -33.36
N GLY A 496 11.54 -5.06 -33.67
CA GLY A 496 11.03 -6.18 -32.94
C GLY A 496 9.80 -6.78 -33.62
N PHE A 497 9.00 -7.54 -32.88
CA PHE A 497 7.80 -8.18 -33.41
C PHE A 497 6.73 -8.35 -32.32
N TYR A 498 5.49 -8.57 -32.76
CA TYR A 498 4.39 -8.99 -31.89
C TYR A 498 4.25 -10.53 -31.97
N PRO A 499 4.31 -11.25 -30.84
CA PRO A 499 4.21 -12.71 -30.84
C PRO A 499 2.89 -13.23 -31.45
N GLU A 500 1.81 -12.45 -31.37
CA GLU A 500 0.49 -12.81 -31.90
C GLU A 500 0.47 -12.87 -33.44
N THR A 501 1.21 -12.00 -34.11
CA THR A 501 1.20 -11.89 -35.57
C THR A 501 2.46 -12.43 -36.21
N GLY A 502 3.57 -12.50 -35.47
CA GLY A 502 4.89 -12.84 -35.98
C GLY A 502 5.51 -11.76 -36.91
N GLU A 503 4.81 -10.64 -37.12
CA GLU A 503 5.27 -9.58 -38.02
C GLU A 503 6.38 -8.73 -37.40
N VAL A 504 7.50 -8.62 -38.11
CA VAL A 504 8.63 -7.80 -37.68
C VAL A 504 8.37 -6.33 -38.05
N VAL A 505 8.33 -5.47 -37.06
CA VAL A 505 8.02 -4.04 -37.19
C VAL A 505 9.17 -3.20 -36.68
N SER A 506 9.36 -2.02 -37.27
CA SER A 506 10.32 -1.02 -36.81
C SER A 506 9.62 0.27 -36.42
N PHE A 507 9.98 0.83 -35.27
CA PHE A 507 9.46 2.09 -34.77
C PHE A 507 10.58 3.11 -34.62
N VAL A 508 10.28 4.37 -34.84
CA VAL A 508 11.16 5.50 -34.54
C VAL A 508 10.56 6.24 -33.35
N VAL A 509 11.30 6.31 -32.27
CA VAL A 509 10.89 6.89 -30.99
C VAL A 509 11.68 8.17 -30.76
N ASP A 510 11.00 9.31 -30.65
CA ASP A 510 11.60 10.59 -30.25
C ASP A 510 11.80 10.62 -28.73
N LEU A 511 13.04 10.84 -28.26
CA LEU A 511 13.43 10.85 -26.85
C LEU A 511 13.64 12.25 -26.30
#